data_6834377bbafc850de611f2c2d4d0ed9f
#
_entry.id   6834377bbafc850de611f2c2d4d0ed9f
#
_cell.length_a   1.000
_cell.length_b   1.000
_cell.length_c   1.000
_cell.angle_alpha   90.00
_cell.angle_beta   90.00
_cell.angle_gamma   90.00
#
_symmetry.space_group_name_H-M   'P 1'
#
loop_
_entity.id
_entity.type
_entity.pdbx_description
1 polymer ?
#
loop_
_entity_poly.entity_id
_entity_poly.type
_entity_poly.pdbx_seq_one_letter_code
_entity_poly.pdbx_strand_id
1 'polypeptide(L)'
;MPRIVIVGGHGKVALLLAPILAARGDDVVALIRDPAQSADVAAAGAVPKVLSVEEASTEDLAGAFAGADAIVWTAGAGGKGGPGRTDAIDRAAAIRSMDAASRAGVRRYVMVSWVGSHGDDPLPANHPLRNYALAKLAADRHL
;
A
#
# COMPACT_ATOMS: atom_id res chain seq x y z
N MET A 1 9.22 7.18 -19.28
CA MET A 1 9.63 6.50 -18.05
C MET A 1 8.49 6.60 -17.03
N PRO A 2 7.70 5.56 -16.85
CA PRO A 2 6.60 5.61 -15.90
C PRO A 2 7.10 5.80 -14.46
N ARG A 3 6.38 6.62 -13.70
CA ARG A 3 6.62 6.81 -12.28
C ARG A 3 5.66 5.96 -11.47
N ILE A 4 6.19 5.04 -10.69
CA ILE A 4 5.41 4.10 -9.87
C ILE A 4 5.67 4.39 -8.40
N VAL A 5 4.61 4.61 -7.63
CA VAL A 5 4.72 4.75 -6.17
C VAL A 5 4.25 3.48 -5.51
N ILE A 6 5.13 2.86 -4.72
CA ILE A 6 4.82 1.66 -3.93
C ILE A 6 4.55 2.09 -2.49
N VAL A 7 3.37 1.80 -2.00
CA VAL A 7 2.99 2.02 -0.60
C VAL A 7 3.31 0.78 0.22
N GLY A 8 3.97 0.94 1.35
CA GLY A 8 4.53 -0.19 2.10
C GLY A 8 5.84 -0.70 1.50
N GLY A 9 6.72 0.23 1.14
CA GLY A 9 7.91 0.01 0.31
C GLY A 9 8.99 -0.92 0.87
N HIS A 10 8.95 -1.27 2.15
CA HIS A 10 9.87 -2.23 2.77
C HIS A 10 9.25 -3.60 3.00
N GLY A 11 8.00 -3.82 2.62
CA GLY A 11 7.37 -5.13 2.69
C GLY A 11 8.00 -6.14 1.72
N LYS A 12 7.80 -7.42 1.99
CA LYS A 12 8.38 -8.50 1.16
C LYS A 12 7.98 -8.38 -0.31
N VAL A 13 6.72 -8.07 -0.60
CA VAL A 13 6.23 -7.90 -1.96
C VAL A 13 6.88 -6.69 -2.62
N ALA A 14 6.97 -5.56 -1.90
CA ALA A 14 7.59 -4.34 -2.40
C ALA A 14 9.07 -4.55 -2.77
N LEU A 15 9.83 -5.20 -1.89
CA LEU A 15 11.26 -5.47 -2.12
C LEU A 15 11.52 -6.46 -3.26
N LEU A 16 10.54 -7.28 -3.64
CA LEU A 16 10.60 -8.12 -4.83
C LEU A 16 10.15 -7.38 -6.09
N LEU A 17 9.17 -6.49 -5.96
CA LEU A 17 8.62 -5.72 -7.08
C LEU A 17 9.57 -4.60 -7.56
N ALA A 18 10.17 -3.88 -6.61
CA ALA A 18 10.99 -2.70 -6.92
C ALA A 18 12.13 -2.99 -7.92
N PRO A 19 12.93 -4.06 -7.77
CA PRO A 19 13.98 -4.39 -8.73
C PRO A 19 13.44 -4.69 -10.14
N ILE A 20 12.27 -5.31 -10.22
CA ILE A 20 11.64 -5.64 -11.51
C ILE A 20 11.26 -4.36 -12.25
N LEU A 21 10.63 -3.41 -11.55
CA LEU A 21 10.25 -2.12 -12.12
C LEU A 21 11.48 -1.30 -12.49
N ALA A 22 12.48 -1.23 -11.62
CA ALA A 22 13.73 -0.52 -11.87
C ALA A 22 14.48 -1.09 -13.10
N ALA A 23 14.51 -2.40 -13.25
CA ALA A 23 15.12 -3.05 -14.42
C ALA A 23 14.38 -2.75 -15.73
N ARG A 24 13.09 -2.40 -15.67
CA ARG A 24 12.30 -1.90 -16.80
C ARG A 24 12.61 -0.45 -17.16
N GLY A 25 13.34 0.25 -16.31
CA GLY A 25 13.59 1.69 -16.44
C GLY A 25 12.51 2.57 -15.84
N ASP A 26 11.62 2.03 -15.01
CA ASP A 26 10.60 2.80 -14.33
C ASP A 26 11.23 3.65 -13.20
N ASP A 27 10.68 4.85 -12.95
CA ASP A 27 11.00 5.68 -11.78
C ASP A 27 10.19 5.18 -10.58
N VAL A 28 10.85 4.46 -9.67
CA VAL A 28 10.20 3.80 -8.55
C VAL A 28 10.41 4.59 -7.27
N VAL A 29 9.32 5.03 -6.65
CA VAL A 29 9.31 5.66 -5.32
C VAL A 29 8.64 4.71 -4.34
N ALA A 30 9.27 4.48 -3.19
CA ALA A 30 8.73 3.60 -2.15
C ALA A 30 8.43 4.40 -0.88
N LEU A 31 7.17 4.43 -0.47
CA LEU A 31 6.78 5.03 0.81
C LEU A 31 7.10 4.05 1.94
N ILE A 32 7.87 4.53 2.91
CA ILE A 32 8.30 3.74 4.07
C ILE A 32 7.96 4.49 5.36
N ARG A 33 7.69 3.74 6.41
CA ARG A 33 7.37 4.29 7.73
C ARG A 33 8.63 4.66 8.51
N ASP A 34 9.67 3.82 8.43
CA ASP A 34 10.88 3.92 9.23
C ASP A 34 12.08 4.34 8.36
N PRO A 35 12.75 5.45 8.68
CA PRO A 35 13.96 5.88 7.95
C PRO A 35 15.07 4.81 7.90
N ALA A 36 15.14 3.92 8.89
CA ALA A 36 16.12 2.82 8.92
C ALA A 36 15.94 1.83 7.75
N GLN A 37 14.78 1.82 7.11
CA GLN A 37 14.48 0.98 5.96
C GLN A 37 15.00 1.54 4.63
N SER A 38 15.49 2.77 4.63
CA SER A 38 15.89 3.49 3.40
C SER A 38 16.98 2.78 2.61
N ALA A 39 17.98 2.22 3.29
CA ALA A 39 19.09 1.54 2.64
C ALA A 39 18.64 0.30 1.85
N ASP A 40 17.78 -0.52 2.42
CA ASP A 40 17.24 -1.73 1.77
C ASP A 40 16.40 -1.36 0.54
N VAL A 41 15.58 -0.33 0.66
CA VAL A 41 14.72 0.15 -0.42
C VAL A 41 15.57 0.73 -1.56
N ALA A 42 16.59 1.50 -1.24
CA ALA A 42 17.53 2.03 -2.24
C ALA A 42 18.31 0.92 -2.95
N ALA A 43 18.75 -0.11 -2.20
CA ALA A 43 19.40 -1.27 -2.77
C ALA A 43 18.49 -2.07 -3.71
N ALA A 44 17.19 -2.02 -3.48
CA ALA A 44 16.17 -2.63 -4.37
C ALA A 44 15.88 -1.79 -5.63
N GLY A 45 16.51 -0.62 -5.78
CA GLY A 45 16.35 0.24 -6.96
C GLY A 45 15.20 1.24 -6.88
N ALA A 46 14.64 1.46 -5.70
CA ALA A 46 13.59 2.45 -5.47
C ALA A 46 14.11 3.65 -4.66
N VAL A 47 13.52 4.82 -4.86
CA VAL A 47 13.79 6.01 -4.05
C VAL A 47 12.94 5.95 -2.79
N PRO A 48 13.53 5.85 -1.60
CA PRO A 48 12.75 5.83 -0.36
C PRO A 48 12.18 7.20 -0.05
N LYS A 49 10.91 7.24 0.35
CA LYS A 49 10.25 8.43 0.88
C LYS A 49 9.61 8.08 2.22
N VAL A 50 10.05 8.73 3.28
CA VAL A 50 9.51 8.50 4.62
C VAL A 50 8.15 9.17 4.75
N LEU A 51 7.10 8.36 4.83
CA LEU A 51 5.73 8.79 5.07
C LEU A 51 4.92 7.62 5.65
N SER A 52 4.44 7.79 6.88
CA SER A 52 3.58 6.79 7.51
C SER A 52 2.16 6.89 6.93
N VAL A 53 1.71 5.86 6.23
CA VAL A 53 0.35 5.83 5.68
C VAL A 53 -0.73 5.73 6.75
N GLU A 54 -0.38 5.23 7.92
CA GLU A 54 -1.29 5.17 9.07
C GLU A 54 -1.63 6.55 9.61
N GLU A 55 -0.66 7.47 9.57
CA GLU A 55 -0.77 8.83 10.10
C GLU A 55 -1.04 9.89 9.03
N ALA A 56 -0.68 9.62 7.79
CA ALA A 56 -0.78 10.58 6.69
C ALA A 56 -2.24 10.93 6.37
N SER A 57 -2.47 12.22 6.12
CA SER A 57 -3.75 12.69 5.59
C SER A 57 -3.93 12.32 4.12
N THR A 58 -5.13 12.50 3.59
CA THR A 58 -5.40 12.36 2.16
C THR A 58 -4.56 13.34 1.34
N GLU A 59 -4.37 14.57 1.84
CA GLU A 59 -3.55 15.60 1.21
C GLU A 59 -2.08 15.22 1.17
N ASP A 60 -1.54 14.68 2.28
CA ASP A 60 -0.15 14.22 2.35
C ASP A 60 0.11 13.10 1.33
N LEU A 61 -0.81 12.15 1.25
CA LEU A 61 -0.75 11.06 0.28
C LEU A 61 -0.90 11.56 -1.16
N ALA A 62 -1.84 12.49 -1.42
CA ALA A 62 -2.01 13.08 -2.75
C ALA A 62 -0.74 13.82 -3.18
N GLY A 63 -0.08 14.53 -2.28
CA GLY A 63 1.22 15.16 -2.53
C GLY A 63 2.33 14.15 -2.84
N ALA A 64 2.33 13.01 -2.15
CA ALA A 64 3.28 11.93 -2.40
C ALA A 64 3.03 11.23 -3.75
N PHE A 65 1.79 11.21 -4.22
CA PHE A 65 1.36 10.59 -5.47
C PHE A 65 1.41 11.51 -6.68
N ALA A 66 1.68 12.79 -6.46
CA ALA A 66 1.72 13.77 -7.55
C ALA A 66 2.70 13.35 -8.66
N GLY A 67 2.23 13.35 -9.89
CA GLY A 67 3.01 12.95 -11.06
C GLY A 67 3.26 11.45 -11.20
N ALA A 68 2.64 10.62 -10.38
CA ALA A 68 2.73 9.17 -10.55
C ALA A 68 1.80 8.69 -11.69
N ASP A 69 2.26 7.68 -12.41
CA ASP A 69 1.47 6.97 -13.42
C ASP A 69 0.67 5.82 -12.80
N ALA A 70 1.19 5.25 -11.72
CA ALA A 70 0.50 4.19 -11.00
C ALA A 70 0.87 4.16 -9.51
N ILE A 71 -0.07 3.70 -8.70
CA ILE A 71 0.12 3.39 -7.28
C ILE A 71 0.01 1.88 -7.09
N VAL A 72 0.91 1.31 -6.30
CA VAL A 72 0.84 -0.09 -5.90
C VAL A 72 0.77 -0.17 -4.38
N TRP A 73 -0.33 -0.68 -3.87
CA TRP A 73 -0.52 -0.86 -2.43
C TRP A 73 -0.02 -2.24 -1.99
N THR A 74 1.03 -2.24 -1.19
CA THR A 74 1.60 -3.46 -0.58
C THR A 74 1.67 -3.36 0.94
N ALA A 75 1.16 -2.27 1.52
CA ALA A 75 1.17 -2.05 2.96
C ALA A 75 0.17 -2.96 3.68
N GLY A 76 0.46 -3.24 4.94
CA GLY A 76 -0.42 -3.99 5.81
C GLY A 76 0.13 -4.01 7.24
N ALA A 77 -0.73 -4.26 8.22
CA ALA A 77 -0.34 -4.40 9.61
C ALA A 77 0.50 -5.67 9.86
N GLY A 78 0.45 -6.62 8.94
CA GLY A 78 1.17 -7.90 9.05
C GLY A 78 0.71 -8.76 10.23
N GLY A 79 -0.53 -8.59 10.67
CA GLY A 79 -1.07 -9.25 11.86
C GLY A 79 -0.53 -8.74 13.20
N LYS A 80 0.24 -7.66 13.18
CA LYS A 80 0.83 -7.02 14.37
C LYS A 80 -0.03 -5.85 14.84
N GLY A 81 -0.15 -5.66 16.14
CA GLY A 81 -0.87 -4.53 16.73
C GLY A 81 -2.38 -4.74 16.85
N GLY A 82 -2.88 -5.97 16.64
CA GLY A 82 -4.27 -6.35 16.86
C GLY A 82 -5.26 -5.83 15.81
N PRO A 83 -6.58 -6.05 16.04
CA PRO A 83 -7.64 -5.69 15.09
C PRO A 83 -7.72 -4.20 14.75
N GLY A 84 -7.45 -3.33 15.72
CA GLY A 84 -7.49 -1.87 15.52
C GLY A 84 -6.45 -1.40 14.52
N ARG A 85 -5.25 -1.95 14.56
CA ARG A 85 -4.19 -1.60 13.60
C ARG A 85 -4.45 -2.19 12.21
N THR A 86 -5.01 -3.39 12.15
CA THR A 86 -5.47 -3.99 10.89
C THR A 86 -6.52 -3.10 10.23
N ASP A 87 -7.50 -2.62 10.99
CA ASP A 87 -8.51 -1.68 10.49
C ASP A 87 -7.87 -0.36 10.05
N ALA A 88 -6.98 0.21 10.84
CA ALA A 88 -6.33 1.49 10.55
C ALA A 88 -5.49 1.45 9.27
N ILE A 89 -4.78 0.36 8.99
CA ILE A 89 -3.90 0.23 7.81
C ILE A 89 -4.61 -0.46 6.67
N ASP A 90 -5.08 -1.70 6.86
CA ASP A 90 -5.58 -2.54 5.75
C ASP A 90 -6.92 -2.05 5.19
N ARG A 91 -7.70 -1.28 5.97
CA ARG A 91 -8.94 -0.66 5.53
C ARG A 91 -8.82 0.87 5.41
N ALA A 92 -8.68 1.58 6.52
CA ALA A 92 -8.81 3.04 6.54
C ALA A 92 -7.71 3.75 5.75
N ALA A 93 -6.43 3.39 5.95
CA ALA A 93 -5.33 3.97 5.21
C ALA A 93 -5.36 3.57 3.73
N ALA A 94 -5.74 2.35 3.41
CA ALA A 94 -5.91 1.89 2.03
C ALA A 94 -6.96 2.71 1.29
N ILE A 95 -8.15 2.87 1.87
CA ILE A 95 -9.24 3.69 1.30
C ILE A 95 -8.79 5.14 1.12
N ARG A 96 -8.14 5.71 2.14
CA ARG A 96 -7.61 7.08 2.10
C ARG A 96 -6.59 7.27 0.98
N SER A 97 -5.76 6.25 0.73
CA SER A 97 -4.79 6.28 -0.38
C SER A 97 -5.45 6.22 -1.76
N MET A 98 -6.56 5.50 -1.89
CA MET A 98 -7.33 5.49 -3.14
C MET A 98 -7.93 6.86 -3.43
N ASP A 99 -8.51 7.51 -2.42
CA ASP A 99 -9.03 8.87 -2.55
C ASP A 99 -7.91 9.87 -2.88
N ALA A 100 -6.74 9.69 -2.28
CA ALA A 100 -5.56 10.51 -2.58
C ALA A 100 -5.07 10.31 -4.03
N ALA A 101 -5.06 9.08 -4.53
CA ALA A 101 -4.70 8.79 -5.91
C ALA A 101 -5.67 9.47 -6.89
N SER A 102 -6.96 9.40 -6.60
CA SER A 102 -7.99 10.09 -7.39
C SER A 102 -7.76 11.60 -7.42
N ARG A 103 -7.50 12.23 -6.26
CA ARG A 103 -7.19 13.66 -6.16
C ARG A 103 -5.91 14.06 -6.90
N ALA A 104 -4.90 13.17 -6.90
CA ALA A 104 -3.66 13.39 -7.63
C ALA A 104 -3.78 13.13 -9.14
N GLY A 105 -4.94 12.69 -9.62
CA GLY A 105 -5.18 12.36 -11.03
C GLY A 105 -4.56 11.05 -11.48
N VAL A 106 -4.16 10.19 -10.55
CA VAL A 106 -3.58 8.87 -10.86
C VAL A 106 -4.71 7.89 -11.16
N ARG A 107 -4.70 7.34 -12.37
CA ARG A 107 -5.79 6.46 -12.87
C ARG A 107 -5.52 4.98 -12.67
N ARG A 108 -4.27 4.60 -12.37
CA ARG A 108 -3.89 3.20 -12.21
C ARG A 108 -3.53 2.93 -10.75
N TYR A 109 -4.35 2.13 -10.12
CA TYR A 109 -4.13 1.69 -8.74
C TYR A 109 -4.16 0.17 -8.69
N VAL A 110 -3.13 -0.43 -8.10
CA VAL A 110 -3.02 -1.88 -7.93
C VAL A 110 -3.02 -2.20 -6.44
N MET A 111 -4.01 -2.94 -6.01
CA MET A 111 -4.16 -3.40 -4.63
C MET A 111 -3.64 -4.82 -4.49
N VAL A 112 -2.62 -5.03 -3.65
CA VAL A 112 -2.27 -6.37 -3.21
C VAL A 112 -3.28 -6.80 -2.16
N SER A 113 -4.15 -7.71 -2.55
CA SER A 113 -5.20 -8.26 -1.69
C SER A 113 -4.88 -9.73 -1.32
N TRP A 114 -5.86 -10.53 -1.05
CA TRP A 114 -5.71 -11.94 -0.74
C TRP A 114 -6.74 -12.80 -1.50
N VAL A 115 -6.47 -14.08 -1.66
CA VAL A 115 -7.25 -14.97 -2.53
C VAL A 115 -8.72 -15.10 -2.13
N GLY A 116 -9.06 -14.88 -0.86
CA GLY A 116 -10.43 -14.93 -0.35
C GLY A 116 -11.24 -13.64 -0.45
N SER A 117 -10.67 -12.57 -0.99
CA SER A 117 -11.31 -11.23 -1.00
C SER A 117 -12.32 -11.05 -2.14
N HIS A 118 -13.23 -12.00 -2.32
CA HIS A 118 -14.24 -11.92 -3.37
C HIS A 118 -15.65 -12.38 -2.92
N GLY A 119 -15.84 -12.57 -1.63
CA GLY A 119 -17.13 -12.95 -1.05
C GLY A 119 -17.73 -11.88 -0.16
N ASP A 120 -19.00 -12.04 0.21
CA ASP A 120 -19.68 -11.09 1.11
C ASP A 120 -19.29 -11.29 2.58
N ASP A 121 -19.02 -12.53 2.97
CA ASP A 121 -18.55 -12.89 4.31
C ASP A 121 -17.51 -13.99 4.21
N PRO A 122 -16.24 -13.60 4.01
CA PRO A 122 -15.19 -14.53 3.60
C PRO A 122 -14.78 -15.54 4.68
N LEU A 123 -15.00 -15.25 5.97
CA LEU A 123 -14.53 -16.08 7.07
C LEU A 123 -15.49 -16.08 8.26
N PRO A 124 -15.55 -17.21 9.04
CA PRO A 124 -16.34 -17.28 10.27
C PRO A 124 -15.97 -16.21 11.29
N ALA A 125 -16.93 -15.84 12.15
CA ALA A 125 -16.75 -14.79 13.16
C ALA A 125 -15.59 -15.03 14.14
N ASN A 126 -15.24 -16.27 14.39
CA ASN A 126 -14.15 -16.67 15.30
C ASN A 126 -12.83 -16.97 14.58
N HIS A 127 -12.77 -16.78 13.26
CA HIS A 127 -11.53 -17.05 12.51
C HIS A 127 -10.46 -15.98 12.80
N PRO A 128 -9.18 -16.37 13.03
CA PRO A 128 -8.11 -15.43 13.35
C PRO A 128 -7.88 -14.33 12.31
N LEU A 129 -8.15 -14.61 11.04
CA LEU A 129 -7.98 -13.66 9.93
C LEU A 129 -9.26 -12.88 9.58
N ARG A 130 -10.34 -13.01 10.35
CA ARG A 130 -11.60 -12.34 10.00
C ARG A 130 -11.46 -10.83 9.88
N ASN A 131 -10.82 -10.18 10.83
CA ASN A 131 -10.63 -8.72 10.79
C ASN A 131 -9.81 -8.28 9.58
N TYR A 132 -8.77 -9.04 9.25
CA TYR A 132 -7.97 -8.81 8.04
C TYR A 132 -8.83 -8.98 6.78
N ALA A 133 -9.60 -10.05 6.70
CA ALA A 133 -10.47 -10.33 5.56
C ALA A 133 -11.51 -9.23 5.35
N LEU A 134 -12.16 -8.76 6.42
CA LEU A 134 -13.13 -7.66 6.36
C LEU A 134 -12.47 -6.34 5.94
N ALA A 135 -11.29 -6.03 6.45
CA ALA A 135 -10.54 -4.84 6.07
C ALA A 135 -10.17 -4.86 4.59
N LYS A 136 -9.66 -5.97 4.09
CA LYS A 136 -9.30 -6.14 2.66
C LYS A 136 -10.53 -6.08 1.76
N LEU A 137 -11.63 -6.71 2.17
CA LEU A 137 -12.87 -6.66 1.42
C LEU A 137 -13.41 -5.22 1.30
N ALA A 138 -13.40 -4.46 2.39
CA ALA A 138 -13.82 -3.06 2.38
C ALA A 138 -12.93 -2.20 1.46
N ALA A 139 -11.61 -2.41 1.50
CA ALA A 139 -10.68 -1.72 0.62
C ALA A 139 -10.91 -2.10 -0.85
N ASP A 140 -11.03 -3.37 -1.16
CA ASP A 140 -11.25 -3.86 -2.52
C ASP A 140 -12.57 -3.36 -3.12
N ARG A 141 -13.61 -3.22 -2.30
CA ARG A 141 -14.90 -2.67 -2.73
C ARG A 141 -14.87 -1.15 -2.97
N HIS A 142 -13.93 -0.46 -2.35
CA HIS A 142 -13.75 0.99 -2.53
C HIS A 142 -12.97 1.31 -3.81
N LEU A 143 -12.16 0.37 -4.28
CA LEU A 143 -11.34 0.52 -5.48
C LEU A 143 -12.21 0.59 -6.75
#